data_22ee13accb4c43a38efa4d08381e9338
#
_entry.id   22ee13accb4c43a38efa4d08381e9338
#
_cell.length_a   1.000
_cell.length_b   1.000
_cell.length_c   1.000
_cell.angle_alpha   90.00
_cell.angle_beta   90.00
_cell.angle_gamma   90.00
#
_symmetry.space_group_name_H-M   'P 1'
#
loop_
_entity.id
_entity.type
_entity.pdbx_description
1 polymer ?
#
loop_
_entity_poly.entity_id
_entity_poly.type
_entity_poly.pdbx_seq_one_letter_code
_entity_poly.pdbx_strand_id
1 'polypeptide(L)'
;EYADMCARSFQVTGIFSFENGIATLNNSWFFEELLAYLGERFALTNIVGDKPSESYEDYEIDLNSEWYRDISLMQILGLDQNDASAITENLATKFKVSDITSLMNVLEAEQEKEFRTFVESKFPKDKVIDILHKINNRNDSEVFAEVTDSATVPTIYEYMMTIAWYYISKKKNYSLRKSFQLTLDGGLLPILHRGGGAGDIEIITPEYALLIEATLMNTSTQARGELEPVIRHSVNFNLEHNTRDIVHTIFVANELNSNLSTMFALMQLVPLDGSSEKGSVKGVSILTLTTQDIIDVLSKNIDDEMILAKIENSRMPYDDKIAQIGRDWQDSVRRELFAGC
;
A
#
# COMPACT_ATOMS: atom_id res chain seq x y z
N GLU A 1 11.62 -19.48 -17.94
CA GLU A 1 11.10 -19.87 -16.61
C GLU A 1 12.13 -19.59 -15.50
N TYR A 2 13.38 -20.12 -15.56
CA TYR A 2 14.41 -19.87 -14.53
C TYR A 2 14.89 -18.44 -14.52
N ALA A 3 15.14 -17.82 -15.67
CA ALA A 3 15.56 -16.44 -15.79
C ALA A 3 14.48 -15.46 -15.27
N ASP A 4 13.20 -15.77 -15.51
CA ASP A 4 12.07 -15.00 -15.01
C ASP A 4 11.96 -15.09 -13.49
N MET A 5 12.15 -16.28 -12.92
CA MET A 5 12.18 -16.46 -11.47
C MET A 5 13.33 -15.70 -10.81
N CYS A 6 14.52 -15.71 -11.40
CA CYS A 6 15.66 -14.94 -10.93
C CYS A 6 15.39 -13.43 -11.02
N ALA A 7 14.86 -12.94 -12.14
CA ALA A 7 14.51 -11.52 -12.29
C ALA A 7 13.52 -11.07 -11.21
N ARG A 8 12.45 -11.82 -10.97
CA ARG A 8 11.47 -11.52 -9.91
C ARG A 8 12.11 -11.52 -8.52
N SER A 9 13.02 -12.44 -8.24
CA SER A 9 13.74 -12.47 -6.95
C SER A 9 14.59 -11.22 -6.74
N PHE A 10 15.24 -10.70 -7.80
CA PHE A 10 15.98 -9.45 -7.73
C PHE A 10 15.06 -8.22 -7.64
N GLN A 11 13.92 -8.22 -8.34
CA GLN A 11 12.94 -7.14 -8.26
C GLN A 11 12.39 -6.94 -6.84
N VAL A 12 12.12 -8.03 -6.12
CA VAL A 12 11.62 -7.99 -4.72
C VAL A 12 12.59 -7.26 -3.78
N THR A 13 13.88 -7.21 -4.10
CA THR A 13 14.85 -6.44 -3.30
C THR A 13 14.63 -4.93 -3.40
N GLY A 14 13.89 -4.44 -4.40
CA GLY A 14 13.75 -3.02 -4.69
C GLY A 14 15.04 -2.36 -5.21
N ILE A 15 16.11 -3.13 -5.40
CA ILE A 15 17.41 -2.65 -5.88
C ILE A 15 17.44 -2.63 -7.41
N PHE A 16 16.82 -3.61 -8.05
CA PHE A 16 16.84 -3.76 -9.50
C PHE A 16 15.43 -3.71 -10.11
N SER A 17 15.34 -3.11 -11.27
CA SER A 17 14.19 -3.24 -12.18
C SER A 17 14.61 -3.91 -13.48
N PHE A 18 13.66 -4.58 -14.12
CA PHE A 18 13.86 -5.27 -15.39
C PHE A 18 12.75 -4.83 -16.34
N GLU A 19 13.09 -4.04 -17.34
CA GLU A 19 12.17 -3.59 -18.38
C GLU A 19 12.75 -3.90 -19.76
N ASN A 20 11.97 -4.54 -20.62
CA ASN A 20 12.38 -4.85 -22.01
C ASN A 20 13.75 -5.56 -22.12
N GLY A 21 14.07 -6.44 -21.16
CA GLY A 21 15.34 -7.16 -21.13
C GLY A 21 16.54 -6.35 -20.63
N ILE A 22 16.31 -5.16 -20.12
CA ILE A 22 17.35 -4.28 -19.53
C ILE A 22 17.17 -4.32 -18.01
N ALA A 23 18.25 -4.61 -17.29
CA ALA A 23 18.31 -4.45 -15.84
C ALA A 23 18.81 -3.04 -15.49
N THR A 24 18.09 -2.33 -14.63
CA THR A 24 18.47 -1.01 -14.14
C THR A 24 18.62 -1.03 -12.62
N LEU A 25 19.53 -0.22 -12.11
CA LEU A 25 19.76 -0.04 -10.69
C LEU A 25 18.88 1.11 -10.18
N ASN A 26 18.09 0.84 -9.16
CA ASN A 26 17.20 1.83 -8.58
C ASN A 26 17.90 2.68 -7.54
N ASN A 27 17.39 3.92 -7.33
CA ASN A 27 18.05 4.85 -6.43
C ASN A 27 19.57 4.92 -6.72
N SER A 28 19.93 5.02 -8.00
CA SER A 28 21.31 4.96 -8.46
C SER A 28 22.21 5.95 -7.68
N TRP A 29 21.68 7.14 -7.35
CA TRP A 29 22.37 8.16 -6.55
C TRP A 29 22.83 7.67 -5.15
N PHE A 30 22.10 6.72 -4.55
CA PHE A 30 22.48 6.11 -3.27
C PHE A 30 23.51 5.00 -3.50
N PHE A 31 23.24 4.13 -4.48
CA PHE A 31 24.13 3.01 -4.78
C PHE A 31 25.44 3.46 -5.41
N GLU A 32 25.49 4.59 -6.13
CA GLU A 32 26.74 5.18 -6.63
C GLU A 32 27.73 5.47 -5.49
N GLU A 33 27.26 6.07 -4.38
CA GLU A 33 28.09 6.33 -3.21
C GLU A 33 28.52 5.03 -2.51
N LEU A 34 27.57 4.10 -2.34
CA LEU A 34 27.85 2.80 -1.73
C LEU A 34 28.81 1.97 -2.58
N LEU A 35 28.61 1.91 -3.89
CA LEU A 35 29.47 1.16 -4.81
C LEU A 35 30.85 1.79 -4.96
N ALA A 36 30.97 3.10 -4.91
CA ALA A 36 32.27 3.78 -4.90
C ALA A 36 33.08 3.36 -3.65
N TYR A 37 32.44 3.40 -2.48
CA TYR A 37 33.05 2.97 -1.23
C TYR A 37 33.43 1.49 -1.24
N LEU A 38 32.52 0.62 -1.65
CA LEU A 38 32.75 -0.83 -1.75
C LEU A 38 33.80 -1.16 -2.83
N GLY A 39 33.79 -0.42 -3.96
CA GLY A 39 34.74 -0.59 -5.05
C GLY A 39 36.18 -0.32 -4.64
N GLU A 40 36.42 0.72 -3.86
CA GLU A 40 37.75 1.02 -3.27
C GLU A 40 38.19 -0.07 -2.30
N ARG A 41 37.24 -0.57 -1.47
CA ARG A 41 37.56 -1.56 -0.43
C ARG A 41 37.76 -2.97 -0.98
N PHE A 42 36.91 -3.41 -1.91
CA PHE A 42 36.91 -4.79 -2.39
C PHE A 42 37.55 -4.99 -3.77
N ALA A 43 38.09 -3.93 -4.37
CA ALA A 43 38.70 -3.99 -5.71
C ALA A 43 37.75 -4.71 -6.71
N LEU A 44 36.46 -4.30 -6.75
CA LEU A 44 35.40 -4.91 -7.55
C LEU A 44 35.72 -5.08 -9.05
N THR A 45 36.75 -4.39 -9.54
CA THR A 45 37.30 -4.54 -10.89
C THR A 45 37.84 -5.95 -11.20
N ASN A 46 38.13 -6.77 -10.17
CA ASN A 46 38.64 -8.12 -10.33
C ASN A 46 37.59 -9.21 -10.36
N ILE A 47 36.28 -8.87 -10.19
CA ILE A 47 35.17 -9.83 -10.20
C ILE A 47 34.74 -10.20 -11.64
N VAL A 48 35.13 -9.40 -12.63
CA VAL A 48 34.79 -9.63 -14.03
C VAL A 48 35.87 -10.45 -14.69
N GLY A 49 35.76 -11.77 -14.65
CA GLY A 49 36.60 -12.63 -15.48
C GLY A 49 36.97 -14.02 -14.97
N ASP A 50 36.90 -14.28 -13.69
CA ASP A 50 37.12 -15.63 -13.21
C ASP A 50 35.83 -16.44 -13.27
N LYS A 51 35.90 -17.60 -13.93
CA LYS A 51 34.83 -18.60 -13.84
C LYS A 51 34.59 -18.87 -12.36
N PRO A 52 33.32 -18.98 -11.91
CA PRO A 52 33.04 -19.44 -10.56
C PRO A 52 33.85 -20.71 -10.35
N SER A 53 34.70 -20.71 -9.36
CA SER A 53 35.45 -21.91 -9.00
C SER A 53 34.43 -22.98 -8.58
N GLU A 54 34.73 -24.25 -8.86
CA GLU A 54 33.90 -25.39 -8.45
C GLU A 54 33.54 -25.38 -6.95
N SER A 55 34.31 -24.61 -6.14
CA SER A 55 34.05 -24.36 -4.72
C SER A 55 32.73 -23.60 -4.41
N TYR A 56 32.07 -23.00 -5.40
CA TYR A 56 30.77 -22.40 -5.19
C TYR A 56 29.62 -23.45 -5.11
N GLU A 57 29.84 -24.63 -5.69
CA GLU A 57 28.88 -25.75 -5.61
C GLU A 57 28.98 -26.47 -4.25
N ASP A 58 30.09 -26.33 -3.54
CA ASP A 58 30.31 -26.92 -2.21
C ASP A 58 29.80 -26.06 -1.04
N TYR A 59 29.18 -24.91 -1.31
CA TYR A 59 28.48 -24.14 -0.30
C TYR A 59 27.18 -24.86 0.05
N GLU A 60 27.22 -25.80 0.99
CA GLU A 60 26.03 -26.30 1.67
C GLU A 60 25.38 -25.14 2.40
N ILE A 61 24.39 -24.53 1.75
CA ILE A 61 23.54 -23.54 2.38
C ILE A 61 22.66 -24.29 3.37
N ASP A 62 23.04 -24.27 4.64
CA ASP A 62 22.20 -24.80 5.72
C ASP A 62 20.99 -23.87 5.90
N LEU A 63 19.92 -24.16 5.18
CA LEU A 63 18.65 -23.42 5.23
C LEU A 63 17.98 -23.47 6.61
N ASN A 64 18.42 -24.33 7.51
CA ASN A 64 17.92 -24.45 8.87
C ASN A 64 18.73 -23.67 9.89
N SER A 65 19.86 -23.06 9.50
CA SER A 65 20.65 -22.28 10.43
C SER A 65 19.93 -20.98 10.80
N GLU A 66 19.94 -20.65 12.10
CA GLU A 66 19.44 -19.37 12.61
C GLU A 66 20.18 -18.17 12.02
N TRP A 67 21.32 -18.42 11.39
CA TRP A 67 22.17 -17.49 10.69
C TRP A 67 21.42 -16.60 9.68
N TYR A 68 20.44 -17.13 8.96
CA TYR A 68 19.64 -16.35 8.00
C TYR A 68 18.67 -15.36 8.62
N ARG A 69 18.35 -15.52 9.92
CA ARG A 69 17.36 -14.67 10.58
C ARG A 69 17.94 -13.35 11.07
N ASP A 70 19.22 -13.35 11.44
CA ASP A 70 19.86 -12.25 12.14
C ASP A 70 21.00 -11.60 11.35
N ILE A 71 21.23 -12.03 10.10
CA ILE A 71 22.28 -11.45 9.28
C ILE A 71 21.88 -10.06 8.79
N SER A 72 22.64 -9.05 9.17
CA SER A 72 22.46 -7.69 8.67
C SER A 72 23.10 -7.52 7.29
N LEU A 73 22.61 -6.53 6.52
CA LEU A 73 23.22 -6.15 5.25
C LEU A 73 24.72 -5.80 5.42
N MET A 74 25.07 -5.18 6.54
CA MET A 74 26.47 -4.90 6.89
C MET A 74 27.31 -6.17 6.98
N GLN A 75 26.80 -7.22 7.62
CA GLN A 75 27.50 -8.51 7.72
C GLN A 75 27.64 -9.18 6.36
N ILE A 76 26.58 -9.16 5.53
CA ILE A 76 26.64 -9.70 4.16
C ILE A 76 27.71 -9.00 3.34
N LEU A 77 27.79 -7.68 3.43
CA LEU A 77 28.77 -6.86 2.71
C LEU A 77 30.14 -6.80 3.39
N GLY A 78 30.32 -7.47 4.53
CA GLY A 78 31.56 -7.43 5.29
C GLY A 78 31.92 -6.04 5.81
N LEU A 79 30.91 -5.19 6.06
CA LEU A 79 31.10 -3.83 6.57
C LEU A 79 31.13 -3.84 8.10
N ASP A 80 31.99 -3.02 8.69
CA ASP A 80 32.02 -2.76 10.12
C ASP A 80 31.33 -1.41 10.47
N GLN A 81 31.34 -1.08 11.76
CA GLN A 81 30.73 0.15 12.26
C GLN A 81 31.43 1.42 11.70
N ASN A 82 32.74 1.35 11.43
CA ASN A 82 33.48 2.48 10.88
C ASN A 82 33.08 2.69 9.42
N ASP A 83 32.86 1.62 8.67
CA ASP A 83 32.38 1.66 7.30
C ASP A 83 31.00 2.30 7.22
N ALA A 84 30.09 1.87 8.10
CA ALA A 84 28.75 2.46 8.19
C ALA A 84 28.80 3.95 8.53
N SER A 85 29.70 4.34 9.44
CA SER A 85 29.89 5.74 9.81
C SER A 85 30.43 6.56 8.63
N ALA A 86 31.42 6.05 7.90
CA ALA A 86 31.99 6.73 6.75
C ALA A 86 30.96 6.92 5.62
N ILE A 87 30.17 5.90 5.30
CA ILE A 87 29.08 5.99 4.33
C ILE A 87 28.05 7.05 4.77
N THR A 88 27.67 7.02 6.05
CA THR A 88 26.72 7.98 6.62
C THR A 88 27.24 9.42 6.55
N GLU A 89 28.51 9.66 6.86
CA GLU A 89 29.14 10.98 6.77
C GLU A 89 29.20 11.48 5.32
N ASN A 90 29.51 10.61 4.37
CA ASN A 90 29.53 10.96 2.94
C ASN A 90 28.12 11.39 2.47
N LEU A 91 27.11 10.61 2.82
CA LEU A 91 25.71 10.95 2.51
C LEU A 91 25.26 12.23 3.21
N ALA A 92 25.60 12.39 4.50
CA ALA A 92 25.28 13.61 5.24
C ALA A 92 25.92 14.85 4.62
N THR A 93 27.16 14.73 4.16
CA THR A 93 27.87 15.81 3.45
C THR A 93 27.20 16.13 2.11
N LYS A 94 26.86 15.11 1.32
CA LYS A 94 26.17 15.26 0.03
C LYS A 94 24.84 15.98 0.19
N PHE A 95 24.05 15.62 1.18
CA PHE A 95 22.74 16.21 1.46
C PHE A 95 22.78 17.42 2.41
N LYS A 96 23.96 17.82 2.89
CA LYS A 96 24.18 18.96 3.79
C LYS A 96 23.35 18.89 5.09
N VAL A 97 23.28 17.72 5.68
CA VAL A 97 22.61 17.46 6.96
C VAL A 97 23.63 17.11 8.04
N SER A 98 23.28 17.35 9.31
CA SER A 98 24.20 17.21 10.44
C SER A 98 24.02 15.94 11.25
N ASP A 99 22.94 15.21 11.02
CA ASP A 99 22.60 14.01 11.80
C ASP A 99 21.85 12.97 10.96
N ILE A 100 21.84 11.73 11.44
CA ILE A 100 21.26 10.59 10.72
C ILE A 100 19.75 10.69 10.57
N THR A 101 19.04 11.28 11.53
CA THR A 101 17.58 11.44 11.47
C THR A 101 17.20 12.43 10.38
N SER A 102 17.91 13.55 10.31
CA SER A 102 17.77 14.53 9.23
C SER A 102 18.10 13.94 7.87
N LEU A 103 19.13 13.08 7.78
CA LEU A 103 19.47 12.34 6.58
C LEU A 103 18.32 11.43 6.14
N MET A 104 17.77 10.63 7.03
CA MET A 104 16.63 9.75 6.72
C MET A 104 15.44 10.53 6.20
N ASN A 105 15.09 11.66 6.82
CA ASN A 105 14.00 12.51 6.37
C ASN A 105 14.24 13.07 4.95
N VAL A 106 15.47 13.46 4.64
CA VAL A 106 15.83 13.94 3.28
C VAL A 106 15.74 12.81 2.27
N LEU A 107 16.22 11.60 2.61
CA LEU A 107 16.13 10.44 1.72
C LEU A 107 14.66 10.06 1.44
N GLU A 108 13.82 10.05 2.46
CA GLU A 108 12.38 9.82 2.29
C GLU A 108 11.72 10.89 1.40
N ALA A 109 12.10 12.15 1.59
CA ALA A 109 11.58 13.25 0.78
C ALA A 109 12.00 13.15 -0.70
N GLU A 110 13.26 12.79 -0.96
CA GLU A 110 13.74 12.58 -2.34
C GLU A 110 13.07 11.36 -2.99
N GLN A 111 12.87 10.27 -2.28
CA GLN A 111 12.14 9.09 -2.76
C GLN A 111 10.66 9.42 -3.06
N GLU A 112 10.01 10.20 -2.21
CA GLU A 112 8.63 10.66 -2.42
C GLU A 112 8.54 11.54 -3.66
N LYS A 113 9.48 12.47 -3.84
CA LYS A 113 9.57 13.36 -5.00
C LYS A 113 9.82 12.58 -6.30
N GLU A 114 10.72 11.60 -6.27
CA GLU A 114 10.98 10.70 -7.39
C GLU A 114 9.72 9.93 -7.78
N PHE A 115 9.03 9.34 -6.80
CA PHE A 115 7.79 8.62 -7.05
C PHE A 115 6.69 9.51 -7.64
N ARG A 116 6.49 10.72 -7.11
CA ARG A 116 5.54 11.68 -7.68
C ARG A 116 5.88 12.08 -9.11
N THR A 117 7.16 12.34 -9.38
CA THR A 117 7.63 12.67 -10.74
C THR A 117 7.38 11.51 -11.69
N PHE A 118 7.65 10.28 -11.26
CA PHE A 118 7.37 9.07 -12.02
C PHE A 118 5.87 8.93 -12.30
N VAL A 119 5.03 9.05 -11.29
CA VAL A 119 3.56 8.96 -11.43
C VAL A 119 3.05 10.00 -12.42
N GLU A 120 3.48 11.25 -12.30
CA GLU A 120 3.04 12.33 -13.20
C GLU A 120 3.50 12.15 -14.65
N SER A 121 4.67 11.54 -14.82
CA SER A 121 5.24 11.28 -16.15
C SER A 121 4.63 10.04 -16.82
N LYS A 122 4.56 8.91 -16.10
CA LYS A 122 4.10 7.62 -16.65
C LYS A 122 2.58 7.49 -16.67
N PHE A 123 1.91 8.04 -15.66
CA PHE A 123 0.47 7.92 -15.43
C PHE A 123 -0.21 9.31 -15.30
N PRO A 124 -0.16 10.18 -16.34
CA PRO A 124 -0.95 11.40 -16.33
C PRO A 124 -2.44 11.06 -16.18
N LYS A 125 -3.23 12.01 -15.65
CA LYS A 125 -4.63 11.77 -15.28
C LYS A 125 -5.47 11.07 -16.35
N ASP A 126 -5.33 11.49 -17.62
CA ASP A 126 -6.09 10.89 -18.71
C ASP A 126 -5.70 9.43 -18.96
N LYS A 127 -4.44 9.08 -18.76
CA LYS A 127 -3.97 7.70 -18.84
C LYS A 127 -4.48 6.85 -17.66
N VAL A 128 -4.57 7.42 -16.47
CA VAL A 128 -5.19 6.75 -15.31
C VAL A 128 -6.65 6.41 -15.61
N ILE A 129 -7.41 7.35 -16.17
CA ILE A 129 -8.79 7.15 -16.60
C ILE A 129 -8.88 6.01 -17.62
N ASP A 130 -8.02 5.99 -18.63
CA ASP A 130 -7.99 4.95 -19.66
C ASP A 130 -7.70 3.57 -19.07
N ILE A 131 -6.68 3.46 -18.21
CA ILE A 131 -6.34 2.19 -17.53
C ILE A 131 -7.50 1.71 -16.66
N LEU A 132 -8.16 2.61 -15.90
CA LEU A 132 -9.32 2.26 -15.10
C LEU A 132 -10.49 1.77 -15.95
N HIS A 133 -10.72 2.35 -17.14
CA HIS A 133 -11.69 1.82 -18.11
C HIS A 133 -11.33 0.41 -18.57
N LYS A 134 -10.04 0.13 -18.83
CA LYS A 134 -9.58 -1.21 -19.22
C LYS A 134 -9.80 -2.23 -18.11
N ILE A 135 -9.48 -1.86 -16.86
CA ILE A 135 -9.74 -2.70 -15.68
C ILE A 135 -11.24 -2.96 -15.52
N ASN A 136 -12.06 -1.92 -15.62
CA ASN A 136 -13.52 -2.04 -15.50
C ASN A 136 -14.13 -2.96 -16.57
N ASN A 137 -13.57 -2.94 -17.78
CA ASN A 137 -13.98 -3.77 -18.89
C ASN A 137 -13.29 -5.16 -18.94
N ARG A 138 -12.43 -5.48 -17.97
CA ARG A 138 -11.66 -6.73 -17.89
C ARG A 138 -10.77 -6.98 -19.11
N ASN A 139 -10.20 -5.92 -19.65
CA ASN A 139 -9.20 -5.98 -20.71
C ASN A 139 -7.80 -6.23 -20.12
N ASP A 140 -7.64 -7.30 -19.38
CA ASP A 140 -6.48 -7.59 -18.55
C ASP A 140 -5.15 -7.56 -19.35
N SER A 141 -5.15 -8.03 -20.61
CA SER A 141 -3.95 -7.99 -21.47
C SER A 141 -3.47 -6.58 -21.80
N GLU A 142 -4.41 -5.63 -21.97
CA GLU A 142 -4.06 -4.22 -22.20
C GLU A 142 -3.57 -3.56 -20.91
N VAL A 143 -4.16 -3.93 -19.77
CA VAL A 143 -3.71 -3.46 -18.44
C VAL A 143 -2.25 -3.88 -18.20
N PHE A 144 -1.90 -5.13 -18.48
CA PHE A 144 -0.52 -5.61 -18.36
C PHE A 144 0.43 -4.87 -19.29
N ALA A 145 0.04 -4.63 -20.53
CA ALA A 145 0.87 -3.93 -21.51
C ALA A 145 1.14 -2.44 -21.10
N GLU A 146 0.21 -1.82 -20.39
CA GLU A 146 0.31 -0.41 -20.02
C GLU A 146 0.96 -0.14 -18.65
N VAL A 147 0.85 -1.09 -17.73
CA VAL A 147 1.37 -0.96 -16.38
C VAL A 147 2.55 -1.91 -16.17
N THR A 148 2.27 -3.20 -15.97
CA THR A 148 3.28 -4.25 -15.77
C THR A 148 2.62 -5.62 -15.85
N ASP A 149 3.36 -6.62 -16.33
CA ASP A 149 2.98 -8.04 -16.28
C ASP A 149 3.56 -8.76 -15.05
N SER A 150 4.30 -8.05 -14.19
CA SER A 150 4.92 -8.59 -12.98
C SER A 150 3.97 -8.65 -11.78
N ALA A 151 2.79 -8.03 -11.88
CA ALA A 151 1.77 -8.02 -10.83
C ALA A 151 0.44 -8.60 -11.33
N THR A 152 -0.42 -9.00 -10.39
CA THR A 152 -1.81 -9.38 -10.72
C THR A 152 -2.67 -8.15 -11.01
N VAL A 153 -3.74 -8.31 -11.80
CA VAL A 153 -4.66 -7.20 -12.09
C VAL A 153 -5.28 -6.58 -10.82
N PRO A 154 -5.66 -7.35 -9.78
CA PRO A 154 -6.05 -6.75 -8.49
C PRO A 154 -4.97 -5.86 -7.87
N THR A 155 -3.73 -6.30 -7.84
CA THR A 155 -2.59 -5.49 -7.33
C THR A 155 -2.39 -4.21 -8.16
N ILE A 156 -2.51 -4.30 -9.49
CA ILE A 156 -2.47 -3.14 -10.38
C ILE A 156 -3.67 -2.21 -10.10
N TYR A 157 -4.83 -2.76 -9.80
CA TYR A 157 -6.01 -1.98 -9.46
C TYR A 157 -5.84 -1.13 -8.21
N GLU A 158 -5.33 -1.70 -7.11
CA GLU A 158 -4.99 -0.97 -5.90
C GLU A 158 -3.97 0.15 -6.18
N TYR A 159 -2.94 -0.14 -6.98
CA TYR A 159 -1.96 0.83 -7.40
C TYR A 159 -2.59 1.99 -8.20
N MET A 160 -3.45 1.68 -9.16
CA MET A 160 -4.14 2.69 -9.96
C MET A 160 -5.16 3.49 -9.15
N MET A 161 -5.81 2.90 -8.15
CA MET A 161 -6.67 3.61 -7.22
C MET A 161 -5.90 4.63 -6.38
N THR A 162 -4.69 4.25 -5.92
CA THR A 162 -3.79 5.18 -5.20
C THR A 162 -3.45 6.40 -6.07
N ILE A 163 -3.08 6.17 -7.33
CA ILE A 163 -2.76 7.25 -8.27
C ILE A 163 -4.00 8.07 -8.63
N ALA A 164 -5.15 7.43 -8.79
CA ALA A 164 -6.42 8.12 -9.01
C ALA A 164 -6.71 9.10 -7.86
N TRP A 165 -6.56 8.64 -6.62
CA TRP A 165 -6.77 9.51 -5.45
C TRP A 165 -5.75 10.63 -5.36
N TYR A 166 -4.51 10.41 -5.78
CA TYR A 166 -3.51 11.48 -5.88
C TYR A 166 -3.98 12.64 -6.76
N TYR A 167 -4.63 12.35 -7.89
CA TYR A 167 -5.22 13.38 -8.74
C TYR A 167 -6.51 13.97 -8.17
N ILE A 168 -7.36 13.16 -7.55
CA ILE A 168 -8.60 13.61 -6.88
C ILE A 168 -8.26 14.58 -5.74
N SER A 169 -7.24 14.29 -4.95
CA SER A 169 -6.76 15.16 -3.87
C SER A 169 -5.94 16.36 -4.35
N LYS A 170 -5.93 16.66 -5.67
CA LYS A 170 -5.15 17.76 -6.26
C LYS A 170 -3.67 17.73 -5.85
N LYS A 171 -3.11 16.55 -5.74
CA LYS A 171 -1.70 16.34 -5.39
C LYS A 171 -1.33 16.90 -4.00
N LYS A 172 -2.26 16.84 -3.05
CA LYS A 172 -2.02 17.30 -1.66
C LYS A 172 -0.73 16.71 -1.08
N ASN A 173 -0.19 17.40 -0.11
CA ASN A 173 1.06 17.01 0.54
C ASN A 173 0.82 15.93 1.62
N TYR A 174 0.69 14.68 1.19
CA TYR A 174 0.79 13.49 2.02
C TYR A 174 1.80 12.53 1.39
N SER A 175 2.29 11.53 2.12
CA SER A 175 3.23 10.58 1.54
C SER A 175 2.51 9.60 0.61
N LEU A 176 2.54 9.88 -0.71
CA LEU A 176 1.94 9.01 -1.72
C LEU A 176 2.57 7.62 -1.71
N ARG A 177 3.90 7.55 -1.54
CA ARG A 177 4.64 6.27 -1.50
C ARG A 177 4.31 5.41 -0.29
N LYS A 178 3.91 6.04 0.84
CA LYS A 178 3.53 5.33 2.07
C LYS A 178 2.03 5.06 2.17
N SER A 179 1.23 5.56 1.22
CA SER A 179 -0.24 5.48 1.30
C SER A 179 -0.82 4.12 0.88
N PHE A 180 -0.04 3.19 0.36
CA PHE A 180 -0.51 1.89 -0.11
C PHE A 180 0.31 0.71 0.43
N GLN A 181 -0.31 -0.46 0.48
CA GLN A 181 0.30 -1.68 1.01
C GLN A 181 0.88 -2.57 -0.10
N LEU A 182 1.59 -1.97 -1.06
CA LEU A 182 2.20 -2.69 -2.16
C LEU A 182 3.72 -2.68 -2.08
N THR A 183 4.34 -3.74 -2.56
CA THR A 183 5.76 -3.77 -2.89
C THR A 183 5.91 -3.30 -4.33
N LEU A 184 6.78 -2.32 -4.54
CA LEU A 184 7.14 -1.83 -5.87
C LEU A 184 8.44 -2.47 -6.33
N ASP A 185 8.56 -2.64 -7.65
CA ASP A 185 9.86 -2.88 -8.26
C ASP A 185 10.67 -1.60 -8.29
N GLY A 186 11.81 -1.68 -8.87
CA GLY A 186 12.64 -0.50 -8.94
C GLY A 186 12.33 0.43 -10.08
N GLY A 187 11.50 0.04 -11.01
CA GLY A 187 10.84 0.95 -11.94
C GLY A 187 9.63 1.64 -11.31
N LEU A 188 9.44 1.49 -9.97
CA LEU A 188 8.34 2.05 -9.20
C LEU A 188 6.96 1.48 -9.57
N LEU A 189 6.93 0.31 -10.19
CA LEU A 189 5.72 -0.41 -10.57
C LEU A 189 5.34 -1.47 -9.53
N PRO A 190 4.06 -1.83 -9.40
CA PRO A 190 3.62 -2.79 -8.38
C PRO A 190 4.06 -4.22 -8.74
N ILE A 191 4.45 -4.99 -7.71
CA ILE A 191 4.77 -6.41 -7.81
C ILE A 191 3.73 -7.25 -7.08
N LEU A 192 3.53 -6.95 -5.79
CA LEU A 192 2.65 -7.73 -4.93
C LEU A 192 2.10 -6.90 -3.76
N HIS A 193 0.98 -7.35 -3.21
CA HIS A 193 0.41 -6.80 -1.99
C HIS A 193 1.22 -7.24 -0.77
N ARG A 194 1.47 -6.32 0.17
CA ARG A 194 2.12 -6.64 1.46
C ARG A 194 1.06 -7.21 2.40
N GLY A 195 1.27 -8.39 2.92
CA GLY A 195 0.42 -8.92 3.98
C GLY A 195 0.56 -8.09 5.27
N GLY A 196 -0.51 -8.00 6.08
CA GLY A 196 -0.36 -7.35 7.38
C GLY A 196 -1.63 -6.84 8.07
N GLY A 197 -2.82 -6.98 7.46
CA GLY A 197 -4.08 -6.60 8.12
C GLY A 197 -4.32 -5.09 8.24
N ALA A 198 -3.54 -4.26 7.55
CA ALA A 198 -3.85 -2.86 7.25
C ALA A 198 -4.74 -2.82 5.99
N GLY A 199 -5.45 -1.71 5.78
CA GLY A 199 -6.23 -1.52 4.56
C GLY A 199 -5.36 -1.31 3.32
N ASP A 200 -5.96 -1.38 2.14
CA ASP A 200 -5.22 -1.31 0.87
C ASP A 200 -4.52 0.04 0.69
N ILE A 201 -5.24 1.14 0.96
CA ILE A 201 -4.75 2.51 0.74
C ILE A 201 -5.15 3.41 1.90
N GLU A 202 -4.17 4.04 2.55
CA GLU A 202 -4.36 4.94 3.68
C GLU A 202 -3.87 6.35 3.33
N ILE A 203 -4.77 7.30 3.19
CA ILE A 203 -4.47 8.70 2.91
C ILE A 203 -4.56 9.50 4.22
N ILE A 204 -3.44 9.97 4.70
CA ILE A 204 -3.36 10.69 5.97
C ILE A 204 -2.85 12.11 5.71
N THR A 205 -3.75 13.08 5.85
CA THR A 205 -3.45 14.51 5.75
C THR A 205 -3.61 15.19 7.11
N PRO A 206 -3.23 16.44 7.27
CA PRO A 206 -3.56 17.19 8.47
C PRO A 206 -5.07 17.32 8.73
N GLU A 207 -5.87 17.40 7.65
CA GLU A 207 -7.31 17.70 7.71
C GLU A 207 -8.17 16.44 7.88
N TYR A 208 -7.75 15.32 7.29
CA TYR A 208 -8.53 14.08 7.30
C TYR A 208 -7.66 12.83 7.26
N ALA A 209 -8.25 11.70 7.65
CA ALA A 209 -7.74 10.37 7.38
C ALA A 209 -8.77 9.59 6.55
N LEU A 210 -8.33 8.98 5.48
CA LEU A 210 -9.18 8.24 4.55
C LEU A 210 -8.56 6.87 4.27
N LEU A 211 -9.35 5.84 4.51
CA LEU A 211 -9.06 4.47 4.09
C LEU A 211 -9.78 4.21 2.76
N ILE A 212 -9.08 3.63 1.78
CA ILE A 212 -9.69 3.14 0.54
C ILE A 212 -9.40 1.66 0.42
N GLU A 213 -10.45 0.87 0.31
CA GLU A 213 -10.42 -0.57 0.06
C GLU A 213 -10.87 -0.81 -1.38
N ALA A 214 -10.07 -1.53 -2.16
CA ALA A 214 -10.29 -1.68 -3.60
C ALA A 214 -10.29 -3.16 -4.01
N THR A 215 -11.39 -3.66 -4.56
CA THR A 215 -11.52 -5.06 -4.95
C THR A 215 -12.04 -5.26 -6.36
N LEU A 216 -11.58 -6.32 -7.01
CA LEU A 216 -12.12 -6.82 -8.26
C LEU A 216 -12.98 -8.09 -8.08
N MET A 217 -13.35 -8.43 -6.84
CA MET A 217 -14.27 -9.52 -6.57
C MET A 217 -15.62 -9.27 -7.25
N ASN A 218 -16.20 -10.34 -7.78
CA ASN A 218 -17.54 -10.27 -8.34
C ASN A 218 -18.60 -10.14 -7.24
N THR A 219 -19.78 -9.61 -7.58
CA THR A 219 -20.88 -9.34 -6.64
C THR A 219 -21.32 -10.57 -5.83
N SER A 220 -21.19 -11.77 -6.37
CA SER A 220 -21.61 -13.02 -5.69
C SER A 220 -20.68 -13.43 -4.54
N THR A 221 -19.42 -13.05 -4.60
CA THR A 221 -18.40 -13.39 -3.58
C THR A 221 -18.08 -12.24 -2.65
N GLN A 222 -18.36 -11.00 -3.05
CA GLN A 222 -18.05 -9.76 -2.34
C GLN A 222 -18.53 -9.75 -0.89
N ALA A 223 -19.79 -10.11 -0.64
CA ALA A 223 -20.36 -10.11 0.72
C ALA A 223 -19.64 -11.09 1.64
N ARG A 224 -19.13 -12.21 1.11
CA ARG A 224 -18.37 -13.20 1.89
C ARG A 224 -16.92 -12.77 2.12
N GLY A 225 -16.29 -12.19 1.09
CA GLY A 225 -14.87 -11.87 1.11
C GLY A 225 -14.56 -10.51 1.75
N GLU A 226 -15.46 -9.53 1.61
CA GLU A 226 -15.15 -8.13 1.94
C GLU A 226 -15.90 -7.57 3.16
N LEU A 227 -17.02 -8.19 3.57
CA LEU A 227 -17.85 -7.59 4.62
C LEU A 227 -17.08 -7.43 5.94
N GLU A 228 -16.52 -8.53 6.45
CA GLU A 228 -15.78 -8.50 7.72
C GLU A 228 -14.44 -7.77 7.59
N PRO A 229 -13.57 -8.06 6.59
CA PRO A 229 -12.29 -7.39 6.45
C PRO A 229 -12.41 -5.87 6.37
N VAL A 230 -13.28 -5.35 5.52
CA VAL A 230 -13.48 -3.90 5.34
C VAL A 230 -13.99 -3.22 6.60
N ILE A 231 -14.96 -3.84 7.31
CA ILE A 231 -15.44 -3.32 8.59
C ILE A 231 -14.31 -3.31 9.63
N ARG A 232 -13.57 -4.39 9.75
CA ARG A 232 -12.46 -4.50 10.70
C ARG A 232 -11.35 -3.49 10.42
N HIS A 233 -10.96 -3.33 9.15
CA HIS A 233 -9.97 -2.32 8.75
C HIS A 233 -10.49 -0.91 9.05
N SER A 234 -11.76 -0.61 8.69
CA SER A 234 -12.38 0.68 8.96
C SER A 234 -12.43 1.04 10.44
N VAL A 235 -12.74 0.06 11.31
CA VAL A 235 -12.78 0.26 12.76
C VAL A 235 -11.38 0.53 13.31
N ASN A 236 -10.40 -0.31 12.93
CA ASN A 236 -9.02 -0.14 13.39
C ASN A 236 -8.43 1.20 12.92
N PHE A 237 -8.66 1.55 11.66
CA PHE A 237 -8.22 2.82 11.09
C PHE A 237 -8.86 4.02 11.81
N ASN A 238 -10.16 3.94 12.12
CA ASN A 238 -10.84 4.98 12.89
C ASN A 238 -10.25 5.15 14.30
N LEU A 239 -9.94 4.03 14.99
CA LEU A 239 -9.31 4.06 16.31
C LEU A 239 -7.90 4.66 16.28
N GLU A 240 -7.13 4.36 15.25
CA GLU A 240 -5.77 4.88 15.07
C GLU A 240 -5.74 6.37 14.74
N HIS A 241 -6.79 6.87 14.09
CA HIS A 241 -6.88 8.25 13.64
C HIS A 241 -7.98 9.08 14.30
N ASN A 242 -8.48 8.65 15.45
CA ASN A 242 -9.59 9.27 16.19
C ASN A 242 -9.34 10.70 16.70
N THR A 243 -8.12 11.20 16.59
CA THR A 243 -7.77 12.61 16.89
C THR A 243 -8.09 13.57 15.75
N ARG A 244 -8.49 13.04 14.57
CA ARG A 244 -8.93 13.83 13.42
C ARG A 244 -10.44 13.97 13.40
N ASP A 245 -10.92 15.12 12.96
CA ASP A 245 -12.35 15.39 12.86
C ASP A 245 -13.03 14.57 11.75
N ILE A 246 -12.28 14.26 10.69
CA ILE A 246 -12.78 13.55 9.50
C ILE A 246 -12.01 12.24 9.34
N VAL A 247 -12.70 11.12 9.57
CA VAL A 247 -12.18 9.77 9.32
C VAL A 247 -13.24 8.97 8.57
N HIS A 248 -12.94 8.54 7.34
CA HIS A 248 -13.85 7.79 6.49
C HIS A 248 -13.18 6.60 5.84
N THR A 249 -14.02 5.68 5.36
CA THR A 249 -13.62 4.61 4.45
C THR A 249 -14.39 4.73 3.14
N ILE A 250 -13.71 4.50 2.03
CA ILE A 250 -14.32 4.32 0.70
C ILE A 250 -14.01 2.90 0.23
N PHE A 251 -15.05 2.15 -0.06
CA PHE A 251 -14.93 0.83 -0.68
C PHE A 251 -15.20 0.96 -2.18
N VAL A 252 -14.26 0.51 -3.01
CA VAL A 252 -14.33 0.63 -4.47
C VAL A 252 -14.31 -0.75 -5.12
N ALA A 253 -15.24 -1.01 -6.03
CA ALA A 253 -15.30 -2.24 -6.81
C ALA A 253 -15.81 -1.96 -8.24
N ASN A 254 -15.59 -2.89 -9.18
CA ASN A 254 -16.16 -2.73 -10.52
C ASN A 254 -17.70 -2.75 -10.48
N GLU A 255 -18.24 -3.66 -9.69
CA GLU A 255 -19.69 -3.78 -9.46
C GLU A 255 -19.92 -3.90 -7.96
N LEU A 256 -21.03 -3.36 -7.46
CA LEU A 256 -21.38 -3.37 -6.05
C LEU A 256 -22.49 -4.37 -5.75
N ASN A 257 -22.25 -5.21 -4.74
CA ASN A 257 -23.31 -6.01 -4.14
C ASN A 257 -24.21 -5.11 -3.29
N SER A 258 -25.51 -5.04 -3.61
CA SER A 258 -26.47 -4.15 -2.95
C SER A 258 -26.64 -4.44 -1.45
N ASN A 259 -26.58 -5.72 -1.04
CA ASN A 259 -26.66 -6.08 0.37
C ASN A 259 -25.39 -5.63 1.13
N LEU A 260 -24.23 -5.81 0.52
CA LEU A 260 -22.96 -5.33 1.09
C LEU A 260 -22.98 -3.81 1.29
N SER A 261 -23.38 -3.05 0.26
CA SER A 261 -23.49 -1.59 0.34
C SER A 261 -24.50 -1.15 1.43
N THR A 262 -25.60 -1.86 1.57
CA THR A 262 -26.58 -1.60 2.64
C THR A 262 -25.96 -1.88 4.02
N MET A 263 -25.27 -2.99 4.19
CA MET A 263 -24.59 -3.32 5.44
C MET A 263 -23.55 -2.27 5.81
N PHE A 264 -22.71 -1.86 4.87
CA PHE A 264 -21.72 -0.81 5.10
C PHE A 264 -22.37 0.54 5.51
N ALA A 265 -23.47 0.92 4.88
CA ALA A 265 -24.19 2.13 5.28
C ALA A 265 -24.73 2.06 6.71
N LEU A 266 -25.20 0.89 7.15
CA LEU A 266 -25.71 0.67 8.52
C LEU A 266 -24.61 0.64 9.59
N MET A 267 -23.34 0.46 9.22
CA MET A 267 -22.24 0.50 10.18
C MET A 267 -22.05 1.86 10.85
N GLN A 268 -22.66 2.92 10.33
CA GLN A 268 -22.69 4.22 11.00
C GLN A 268 -23.56 4.23 12.28
N LEU A 269 -24.50 3.29 12.40
CA LEU A 269 -25.51 3.28 13.46
C LEU A 269 -25.19 2.31 14.60
N VAL A 270 -24.18 1.47 14.44
CA VAL A 270 -23.89 0.41 15.40
C VAL A 270 -22.50 0.58 16.04
N PRO A 271 -22.35 0.31 17.34
CA PRO A 271 -21.04 0.30 17.96
C PRO A 271 -20.26 -0.94 17.49
N LEU A 272 -19.00 -0.74 17.19
CA LEU A 272 -18.10 -1.76 16.67
C LEU A 272 -16.83 -1.82 17.51
N ASP A 273 -16.37 -3.04 17.80
CA ASP A 273 -15.15 -3.27 18.54
C ASP A 273 -13.95 -3.44 17.59
N GLY A 274 -12.83 -2.82 17.93
CA GLY A 274 -11.57 -3.00 17.22
C GLY A 274 -10.94 -4.36 17.47
N SER A 275 -9.96 -4.71 16.67
CA SER A 275 -9.18 -5.93 16.86
C SER A 275 -8.37 -5.83 18.16
N SER A 276 -8.43 -6.90 19.00
CA SER A 276 -7.55 -7.10 20.15
C SER A 276 -7.33 -5.86 21.03
N GLU A 277 -8.23 -5.55 21.96
CA GLU A 277 -8.09 -4.53 23.01
C GLU A 277 -7.90 -3.07 22.54
N LYS A 278 -8.00 -2.80 21.22
CA LYS A 278 -7.86 -1.43 20.66
C LYS A 278 -9.00 -0.47 21.07
N GLY A 279 -10.07 -0.97 21.64
CA GLY A 279 -11.24 -0.16 22.01
C GLY A 279 -12.43 -0.34 21.05
N SER A 280 -13.42 0.55 21.16
CA SER A 280 -14.62 0.53 20.34
C SER A 280 -14.92 1.91 19.73
N VAL A 281 -15.61 1.92 18.59
CA VAL A 281 -16.12 3.11 17.92
C VAL A 281 -17.64 3.14 17.93
N LYS A 282 -18.24 4.34 17.92
CA LYS A 282 -19.71 4.49 17.87
C LYS A 282 -20.32 4.21 16.50
N GLY A 283 -19.50 4.00 15.51
CA GLY A 283 -19.86 3.66 14.15
C GLY A 283 -18.77 4.09 13.19
N VAL A 284 -18.76 3.51 11.99
CA VAL A 284 -17.82 3.87 10.93
C VAL A 284 -18.56 4.26 9.67
N SER A 285 -18.04 5.24 8.95
CA SER A 285 -18.58 5.71 7.68
C SER A 285 -17.88 5.01 6.53
N ILE A 286 -18.59 4.16 5.79
CA ILE A 286 -18.08 3.44 4.63
C ILE A 286 -18.92 3.81 3.42
N LEU A 287 -18.38 4.63 2.51
CA LEU A 287 -18.99 4.96 1.24
C LEU A 287 -18.62 3.88 0.22
N THR A 288 -19.59 3.38 -0.54
CA THR A 288 -19.32 2.46 -1.66
C THR A 288 -19.38 3.20 -2.99
N LEU A 289 -18.34 3.01 -3.81
CA LEU A 289 -18.24 3.56 -5.17
C LEU A 289 -17.87 2.45 -6.16
N THR A 290 -18.31 2.61 -7.39
CA THR A 290 -17.83 1.77 -8.49
C THR A 290 -16.55 2.34 -9.09
N THR A 291 -15.81 1.51 -9.83
CA THR A 291 -14.69 1.98 -10.66
C THR A 291 -15.16 3.08 -11.64
N GLN A 292 -16.38 2.95 -12.18
CA GLN A 292 -16.95 3.97 -13.05
C GLN A 292 -17.22 5.29 -12.31
N ASP A 293 -17.62 5.25 -11.04
CA ASP A 293 -17.76 6.46 -10.23
C ASP A 293 -16.43 7.18 -10.04
N ILE A 294 -15.34 6.44 -9.82
CA ILE A 294 -13.98 7.03 -9.73
C ILE A 294 -13.56 7.66 -11.06
N ILE A 295 -13.82 7.00 -12.17
CA ILE A 295 -13.58 7.54 -13.52
C ILE A 295 -14.37 8.85 -13.71
N ASP A 296 -15.62 8.87 -13.30
CA ASP A 296 -16.49 10.06 -13.38
C ASP A 296 -15.99 11.20 -12.50
N VAL A 297 -15.55 10.89 -11.27
CA VAL A 297 -14.93 11.85 -10.35
C VAL A 297 -13.70 12.51 -10.99
N LEU A 298 -12.79 11.71 -11.56
CA LEU A 298 -11.61 12.21 -12.25
C LEU A 298 -11.97 13.07 -13.47
N SER A 299 -12.88 12.58 -14.31
CA SER A 299 -13.30 13.24 -15.56
C SER A 299 -14.00 14.58 -15.30
N LYS A 300 -14.82 14.66 -14.25
CA LYS A 300 -15.54 15.85 -13.85
C LYS A 300 -14.73 16.79 -12.94
N ASN A 301 -13.48 16.44 -12.62
CA ASN A 301 -12.62 17.17 -11.68
C ASN A 301 -13.26 17.42 -10.30
N ILE A 302 -14.01 16.44 -9.80
CA ILE A 302 -14.51 16.44 -8.43
C ILE A 302 -13.32 16.14 -7.50
N ASP A 303 -13.13 16.98 -6.49
CA ASP A 303 -12.00 16.83 -5.56
C ASP A 303 -12.39 16.11 -4.26
N ASP A 304 -11.38 15.74 -3.49
CA ASP A 304 -11.53 15.07 -2.21
C ASP A 304 -12.36 15.89 -1.21
N GLU A 305 -12.18 17.21 -1.16
CA GLU A 305 -12.93 18.08 -0.26
C GLU A 305 -14.44 18.02 -0.53
N MET A 306 -14.81 18.03 -1.81
CA MET A 306 -16.20 17.91 -2.22
C MET A 306 -16.77 16.52 -1.85
N ILE A 307 -15.99 15.44 -2.05
CA ILE A 307 -16.41 14.08 -1.71
C ILE A 307 -16.62 13.98 -0.20
N LEU A 308 -15.62 14.37 0.60
CA LEU A 308 -15.65 14.28 2.05
C LEU A 308 -16.78 15.16 2.63
N ALA A 309 -16.96 16.37 2.13
CA ALA A 309 -18.08 17.22 2.54
C ALA A 309 -19.45 16.58 2.24
N LYS A 310 -19.59 15.86 1.13
CA LYS A 310 -20.83 15.13 0.81
C LYS A 310 -21.06 13.96 1.76
N ILE A 311 -20.01 13.23 2.10
CA ILE A 311 -20.09 12.13 3.08
C ILE A 311 -20.54 12.70 4.43
N GLU A 312 -19.88 13.75 4.93
CA GLU A 312 -20.21 14.37 6.22
C GLU A 312 -21.64 14.92 6.26
N ASN A 313 -22.06 15.64 5.22
CA ASN A 313 -23.40 16.20 5.15
C ASN A 313 -24.52 15.15 5.03
N SER A 314 -24.19 13.94 4.61
CA SER A 314 -25.12 12.82 4.45
C SER A 314 -24.99 11.77 5.55
N ARG A 315 -24.14 12.01 6.54
CA ARG A 315 -23.85 11.07 7.62
C ARG A 315 -25.11 10.83 8.46
N MET A 316 -25.40 9.56 8.71
CA MET A 316 -26.48 9.19 9.61
C MET A 316 -26.06 9.42 11.07
N PRO A 317 -26.86 10.16 11.87
CA PRO A 317 -26.51 10.37 13.25
C PRO A 317 -26.56 9.05 14.04
N TYR A 318 -25.50 8.77 14.78
CA TYR A 318 -25.47 7.63 15.69
C TYR A 318 -26.53 7.85 16.80
N ASP A 319 -27.36 6.83 17.04
CA ASP A 319 -28.37 6.81 18.11
C ASP A 319 -28.11 5.63 19.04
N ASP A 320 -27.71 5.94 20.30
CA ASP A 320 -27.48 4.93 21.35
C ASP A 320 -28.69 4.00 21.55
N LYS A 321 -29.92 4.48 21.33
CA LYS A 321 -31.11 3.66 21.48
C LYS A 321 -31.23 2.63 20.37
N ILE A 322 -30.94 3.00 19.12
CA ILE A 322 -30.93 2.05 17.99
C ILE A 322 -29.86 0.98 18.21
N ALA A 323 -28.66 1.39 18.59
CA ALA A 323 -27.55 0.50 18.87
C ALA A 323 -27.87 -0.47 20.01
N GLN A 324 -28.51 0.01 21.07
CA GLN A 324 -28.90 -0.79 22.24
C GLN A 324 -29.99 -1.81 21.90
N ILE A 325 -30.99 -1.43 21.12
CA ILE A 325 -32.06 -2.35 20.71
C ILE A 325 -31.52 -3.60 20.02
N GLY A 326 -30.53 -3.46 19.13
CA GLY A 326 -29.91 -4.60 18.43
C GLY A 326 -29.21 -5.59 19.36
N ARG A 327 -28.56 -5.11 20.40
CA ARG A 327 -27.90 -5.94 21.44
C ARG A 327 -28.92 -6.57 22.38
N ASP A 328 -29.84 -5.77 22.90
CA ASP A 328 -30.85 -6.21 23.85
C ASP A 328 -31.79 -7.29 23.28
N TRP A 329 -32.06 -7.24 21.99
CA TRP A 329 -32.89 -8.24 21.33
C TRP A 329 -32.30 -9.65 21.46
N GLN A 330 -31.03 -9.80 21.18
CA GLN A 330 -30.33 -11.10 21.29
C GLN A 330 -30.39 -11.64 22.74
N ASP A 331 -30.09 -10.77 23.69
CA ASP A 331 -30.09 -11.14 25.10
C ASP A 331 -31.49 -11.37 25.65
N SER A 332 -32.49 -10.63 25.17
CA SER A 332 -33.90 -10.83 25.51
C SER A 332 -34.37 -12.21 25.03
N VAL A 333 -34.15 -12.52 23.76
CA VAL A 333 -34.53 -13.83 23.20
C VAL A 333 -33.85 -14.97 23.94
N ARG A 334 -32.55 -14.85 24.21
CA ARG A 334 -31.83 -15.89 25.00
C ARG A 334 -32.39 -16.08 26.38
N ARG A 335 -32.70 -14.99 27.09
CA ARG A 335 -33.31 -15.05 28.41
C ARG A 335 -34.69 -15.71 28.38
N GLU A 336 -35.52 -15.38 27.41
CA GLU A 336 -36.86 -15.96 27.25
C GLU A 336 -36.80 -17.43 26.88
N LEU A 337 -35.87 -17.86 26.02
CA LEU A 337 -35.67 -19.26 25.65
C LEU A 337 -35.34 -20.16 26.86
N PHE A 338 -34.64 -19.62 27.83
CA PHE A 338 -34.15 -20.38 28.99
C PHE A 338 -34.91 -20.06 30.31
N ALA A 339 -35.86 -19.13 30.30
CA ALA A 339 -36.62 -18.75 31.48
C ALA A 339 -37.62 -19.81 31.94
N GLY A 340 -37.79 -20.91 31.18
CA GLY A 340 -38.71 -22.00 31.49
C GLY A 340 -38.06 -23.38 31.65
N CYS A 341 -36.72 -23.42 31.72
CA CYS A 341 -35.97 -24.68 31.90
C CYS A 341 -35.55 -24.88 33.34
#